data_047cfcafd8faca4e0329bdee5fef1c26
#
_entry.id   047cfcafd8faca4e0329bdee5fef1c26
#
_cell.length_a   1.000
_cell.length_b   1.000
_cell.length_c   1.000
_cell.angle_alpha   90.00
_cell.angle_beta   90.00
_cell.angle_gamma   90.00
#
_symmetry.space_group_name_H-M   'P 1'
#
loop_
_entity.id
_entity.type
_entity.pdbx_description
1 polymer ?
#
loop_
_entity_poly.entity_id
_entity_poly.type
_entity_poly.pdbx_seq_one_letter_code
_entity_poly.pdbx_strand_id
1 'polypeptide(L)'
;MPRAKRGNKRLERRKKILKLAKGYRGTKSKLYRSAKESVERGLNFAYTGRKLKKRDFRSLWIVRIGAAARLNGMNYSNFMHGLKLAGIELDRKILADRKSVV
;
A
#
# COMPACT_ATOMS: atom_id res chain seq x y z
N MET A 1 35.45 -15.62 34.89
CA MET A 1 35.27 -15.12 33.55
C MET A 1 33.93 -15.53 32.94
N PRO A 2 33.03 -14.64 33.00
CA PRO A 2 31.71 -14.97 32.43
C PRO A 2 31.77 -15.09 30.93
N ARG A 3 31.16 -16.09 30.43
CA ARG A 3 31.03 -16.30 29.00
C ARG A 3 29.66 -15.90 28.52
N ALA A 4 29.62 -14.87 27.76
CA ALA A 4 28.35 -14.44 27.19
C ALA A 4 28.09 -15.28 25.94
N LYS A 5 27.43 -16.38 26.13
CA LYS A 5 27.15 -17.30 25.03
C LYS A 5 26.06 -16.79 24.11
N ARG A 6 25.16 -16.01 24.65
CA ARG A 6 23.97 -15.55 23.87
C ARG A 6 23.97 -14.06 23.59
N GLY A 7 24.94 -13.35 24.12
CA GLY A 7 25.00 -11.92 23.99
C GLY A 7 23.87 -11.23 24.76
N ASN A 8 23.69 -9.96 24.51
CA ASN A 8 22.67 -9.16 25.18
C ASN A 8 21.45 -9.01 24.28
N LYS A 9 20.45 -9.82 24.51
CA LYS A 9 19.25 -9.80 23.69
C LYS A 9 18.46 -8.49 23.79
N ARG A 10 18.53 -7.86 24.97
CA ARG A 10 17.90 -6.56 25.16
C ARG A 10 18.50 -5.54 24.21
N LEU A 11 19.80 -5.50 24.14
CA LEU A 11 20.52 -4.58 23.28
C LEU A 11 20.25 -4.87 21.80
N GLU A 12 20.24 -6.14 21.43
CA GLU A 12 19.95 -6.54 20.07
C GLU A 12 18.56 -6.10 19.63
N ARG A 13 17.59 -6.27 20.52
CA ARG A 13 16.21 -5.85 20.27
C ARG A 13 16.13 -4.34 20.05
N ARG A 14 16.83 -3.58 20.91
CA ARG A 14 16.87 -2.12 20.77
C ARG A 14 17.49 -1.69 19.45
N LYS A 15 18.59 -2.32 19.08
CA LYS A 15 19.27 -2.01 17.84
C LYS A 15 18.39 -2.27 16.63
N LYS A 16 17.62 -3.35 16.67
CA LYS A 16 16.71 -3.69 15.59
C LYS A 16 15.63 -2.62 15.40
N ILE A 17 15.04 -2.19 16.51
CA ILE A 17 14.01 -1.14 16.48
C ILE A 17 14.59 0.19 16.00
N LEU A 18 15.76 0.57 16.53
CA LEU A 18 16.40 1.81 16.14
C LEU A 18 16.82 1.81 14.68
N LYS A 19 17.21 0.66 14.17
CA LYS A 19 17.53 0.53 12.75
C LYS A 19 16.31 0.83 11.88
N LEU A 20 15.16 0.34 12.30
CA LEU A 20 13.91 0.60 11.59
C LEU A 20 13.48 2.07 11.70
N ALA A 21 13.95 2.76 12.75
CA ALA A 21 13.61 4.17 12.97
C ALA A 21 14.57 5.15 12.31
N LYS A 22 15.55 4.67 11.56
CA LYS A 22 16.49 5.55 10.86
C LYS A 22 15.73 6.48 9.92
N GLY A 23 16.09 7.74 9.97
CA GLY A 23 15.43 8.76 9.15
C GLY A 23 14.29 9.46 9.84
N TYR A 24 13.89 8.99 11.02
CA TYR A 24 12.86 9.67 11.79
C TYR A 24 13.45 10.93 12.41
N ARG A 25 12.61 11.91 12.63
CA ARG A 25 13.07 13.21 13.14
C ARG A 25 13.25 13.22 14.64
N GLY A 26 14.30 13.93 15.09
CA GLY A 26 14.56 14.18 16.49
C GLY A 26 14.75 12.93 17.32
N THR A 27 14.16 12.91 18.49
CA THR A 27 14.31 11.80 19.43
C THR A 27 13.65 10.52 18.93
N LYS A 28 12.78 10.62 17.94
CA LYS A 28 12.12 9.44 17.39
C LYS A 28 13.09 8.47 16.72
N SER A 29 14.25 8.96 16.31
CA SER A 29 15.29 8.09 15.72
C SER A 29 16.36 7.68 16.73
N LYS A 30 16.41 8.33 17.89
CA LYS A 30 17.51 8.14 18.86
C LYS A 30 17.08 7.50 20.17
N LEU A 31 15.99 7.94 20.74
CA LEU A 31 15.50 7.40 22.02
C LEU A 31 14.68 6.14 21.76
N TYR A 32 15.05 5.06 22.43
CA TYR A 32 14.40 3.79 22.21
C TYR A 32 12.88 3.86 22.42
N ARG A 33 12.45 4.47 23.50
CA ARG A 33 11.01 4.57 23.83
C ARG A 33 10.21 5.26 22.72
N SER A 34 10.70 6.41 22.30
CA SER A 34 10.05 7.16 21.23
C SER A 34 10.16 6.44 19.89
N ALA A 35 11.32 5.85 19.62
CA ALA A 35 11.55 5.11 18.38
C ALA A 35 10.63 3.89 18.28
N LYS A 36 10.51 3.16 19.38
CA LYS A 36 9.66 1.97 19.43
C LYS A 36 8.21 2.34 19.11
N GLU A 37 7.71 3.37 19.76
CA GLU A 37 6.34 3.83 19.55
C GLU A 37 6.13 4.28 18.11
N SER A 38 7.06 5.05 17.57
CA SER A 38 6.95 5.55 16.21
C SER A 38 7.01 4.42 15.18
N VAL A 39 7.91 3.46 15.38
CA VAL A 39 8.04 2.32 14.47
C VAL A 39 6.77 1.46 14.51
N GLU A 40 6.25 1.18 15.69
CA GLU A 40 5.04 0.38 15.83
C GLU A 40 3.85 1.03 15.13
N ARG A 41 3.67 2.34 15.33
CA ARG A 41 2.60 3.07 14.67
C ARG A 41 2.81 3.12 13.16
N GLY A 42 4.06 3.31 12.73
CA GLY A 42 4.39 3.31 11.32
C GLY A 42 4.06 2.00 10.65
N LEU A 43 4.35 0.88 11.31
CA LEU A 43 4.04 -0.45 10.77
C LEU A 43 2.53 -0.68 10.70
N ASN A 44 1.79 -0.21 11.70
CA ASN A 44 0.34 -0.29 11.68
C ASN A 44 -0.24 0.52 10.53
N PHE A 45 0.27 1.74 10.32
CA PHE A 45 -0.17 2.57 9.21
C PHE A 45 0.23 1.96 7.87
N ALA A 46 1.38 1.30 7.81
CA ALA A 46 1.78 0.61 6.58
C ALA A 46 0.80 -0.50 6.23
N TYR A 47 0.37 -1.25 7.22
CA TYR A 47 -0.63 -2.30 7.02
C TYR A 47 -1.95 -1.72 6.50
N THR A 48 -2.43 -0.68 7.17
CA THR A 48 -3.66 0.01 6.76
C THR A 48 -3.51 0.63 5.37
N GLY A 49 -2.34 1.24 5.11
CA GLY A 49 -2.06 1.88 3.83
C GLY A 49 -2.05 0.91 2.67
N ARG A 50 -1.51 -0.29 2.90
CA ARG A 50 -1.54 -1.30 1.84
C ARG A 50 -2.96 -1.73 1.48
N LYS A 51 -3.85 -1.76 2.46
CA LYS A 51 -5.27 -2.04 2.22
C LYS A 51 -5.94 -0.89 1.48
N LEU A 52 -5.67 0.34 1.94
CA LEU A 52 -6.23 1.53 1.30
C LEU A 52 -5.73 1.71 -0.11
N LYS A 53 -4.48 1.33 -0.37
CA LYS A 53 -3.89 1.41 -1.70
C LYS A 53 -4.73 0.64 -2.73
N LYS A 54 -5.17 -0.54 -2.36
CA LYS A 54 -6.00 -1.36 -3.24
C LYS A 54 -7.31 -0.66 -3.56
N ARG A 55 -7.93 -0.05 -2.56
CA ARG A 55 -9.18 0.69 -2.75
C ARG A 55 -8.98 1.92 -3.61
N ASP A 56 -7.92 2.65 -3.36
CA ASP A 56 -7.62 3.87 -4.10
C ASP A 56 -7.37 3.58 -5.57
N PHE A 57 -6.61 2.54 -5.87
CA PHE A 57 -6.36 2.17 -7.25
C PHE A 57 -7.62 1.69 -7.95
N ARG A 58 -8.47 0.97 -7.23
CA ARG A 58 -9.74 0.55 -7.82
C ARG A 58 -10.59 1.75 -8.18
N SER A 59 -10.64 2.76 -7.31
CA SER A 59 -11.36 3.99 -7.60
C SER A 59 -10.79 4.70 -8.81
N LEU A 60 -9.46 4.74 -8.92
CA LEU A 60 -8.79 5.34 -10.07
C LEU A 60 -9.13 4.58 -11.35
N TRP A 61 -9.12 3.26 -11.30
CA TRP A 61 -9.47 2.45 -12.45
C TRP A 61 -10.89 2.75 -12.94
N ILE A 62 -11.81 2.86 -12.00
CA ILE A 62 -13.21 3.17 -12.34
C ILE A 62 -13.31 4.54 -13.00
N VAL A 63 -12.59 5.53 -12.51
CA VAL A 63 -12.57 6.87 -13.10
C VAL A 63 -12.02 6.83 -14.53
N ARG A 64 -10.93 6.11 -14.73
CA ARG A 64 -10.33 5.99 -16.06
C ARG A 64 -11.22 5.29 -17.05
N ILE A 65 -11.84 4.19 -16.62
CA ILE A 65 -12.78 3.45 -17.46
C ILE A 65 -13.97 4.32 -17.81
N GLY A 66 -14.48 5.06 -16.81
CA GLY A 66 -15.60 5.96 -17.02
C GLY A 66 -15.29 7.06 -18.02
N ALA A 67 -14.08 7.63 -17.93
CA ALA A 67 -13.66 8.68 -18.86
C ALA A 67 -13.59 8.12 -20.29
N ALA A 68 -13.00 6.95 -20.46
CA ALA A 68 -12.91 6.32 -21.76
C ALA A 68 -14.29 5.97 -22.34
N ALA A 69 -15.17 5.49 -21.48
CA ALA A 69 -16.53 5.15 -21.88
C ALA A 69 -17.31 6.38 -22.36
N ARG A 70 -17.11 7.50 -21.67
CA ARG A 70 -17.76 8.76 -22.06
C ARG A 70 -17.29 9.27 -23.40
N LEU A 71 -16.01 9.07 -23.69
CA LEU A 71 -15.48 9.44 -25.00
C LEU A 71 -16.17 8.66 -26.12
N ASN A 72 -16.70 7.49 -25.81
CA ASN A 72 -17.40 6.65 -26.75
C ASN A 72 -18.92 6.71 -26.58
N GLY A 73 -19.40 7.71 -25.86
CA GLY A 73 -20.84 7.94 -25.72
C GLY A 73 -21.57 7.08 -24.72
N MET A 74 -20.82 6.46 -23.78
CA MET A 74 -21.40 5.60 -22.76
C MET A 74 -20.99 6.06 -21.37
N ASN A 75 -21.72 5.60 -20.34
CA ASN A 75 -21.27 5.81 -18.98
C ASN A 75 -20.65 4.50 -18.46
N TYR A 76 -20.05 4.58 -17.26
CA TYR A 76 -19.35 3.42 -16.70
C TYR A 76 -20.29 2.22 -16.49
N SER A 77 -21.44 2.46 -15.92
CA SER A 77 -22.39 1.39 -15.61
C SER A 77 -22.85 0.65 -16.87
N ASN A 78 -23.19 1.40 -17.90
CA ASN A 78 -23.61 0.82 -19.16
C ASN A 78 -22.49 0.03 -19.84
N PHE A 79 -21.26 0.57 -19.77
CA PHE A 79 -20.11 -0.09 -20.35
C PHE A 79 -19.85 -1.43 -19.66
N MET A 80 -19.83 -1.46 -18.32
CA MET A 80 -19.60 -2.68 -17.59
C MET A 80 -20.70 -3.71 -17.81
N HIS A 81 -21.92 -3.25 -17.89
CA HIS A 81 -23.06 -4.12 -18.18
C HIS A 81 -22.93 -4.73 -19.56
N GLY A 82 -22.52 -3.92 -20.53
CA GLY A 82 -22.30 -4.39 -21.90
C GLY A 82 -21.21 -5.43 -21.99
N LEU A 83 -20.14 -5.28 -21.23
CA LEU A 83 -19.07 -6.28 -21.18
C LEU A 83 -19.58 -7.62 -20.66
N LYS A 84 -20.45 -7.60 -19.67
CA LYS A 84 -21.06 -8.82 -19.14
C LYS A 84 -21.93 -9.51 -20.16
N LEU A 85 -22.74 -8.72 -20.86
CA LEU A 85 -23.61 -9.25 -21.89
C LEU A 85 -22.84 -9.85 -23.07
N ALA A 86 -21.68 -9.26 -23.36
CA ALA A 86 -20.82 -9.75 -24.45
C ALA A 86 -19.96 -10.94 -24.02
N GLY A 87 -19.97 -11.28 -22.74
CA GLY A 87 -19.18 -12.40 -22.22
C GLY A 87 -17.69 -12.10 -22.11
N ILE A 88 -17.32 -10.83 -22.10
CA ILE A 88 -15.91 -10.43 -21.99
C ILE A 88 -15.53 -10.32 -20.51
N GLU A 89 -14.54 -11.11 -20.10
CA GLU A 89 -14.09 -11.15 -18.71
C GLU A 89 -12.76 -10.42 -18.53
N LEU A 90 -12.77 -9.11 -18.62
CA LEU A 90 -11.60 -8.30 -18.33
C LEU A 90 -11.84 -7.58 -17.01
N ASP A 91 -10.79 -7.52 -16.16
CA ASP A 91 -10.93 -6.83 -14.90
C ASP A 91 -10.69 -5.33 -15.07
N ARG A 92 -11.00 -4.57 -14.02
CA ARG A 92 -10.91 -3.11 -14.07
C ARG A 92 -9.49 -2.61 -14.26
N LYS A 93 -8.53 -3.33 -13.68
CA LYS A 93 -7.12 -2.95 -13.80
C LYS A 93 -6.66 -3.00 -15.26
N ILE A 94 -7.01 -4.07 -15.95
CA ILE A 94 -6.63 -4.24 -17.35
C ILE A 94 -7.33 -3.21 -18.23
N LEU A 95 -8.61 -2.96 -17.98
CA LEU A 95 -9.36 -1.99 -18.77
C LEU A 95 -8.83 -0.57 -18.59
N ALA A 96 -8.31 -0.25 -17.40
CA ALA A 96 -7.76 1.08 -17.13
C ALA A 96 -6.34 1.24 -17.64
N ASP A 97 -5.69 0.19 -18.08
CA ASP A 97 -4.33 0.23 -18.59
C ASP A 97 -4.31 1.01 -19.90
N ARG A 98 -3.39 1.97 -19.99
CA ARG A 98 -3.24 2.79 -21.19
C ARG A 98 -3.03 1.97 -22.44
N LYS A 99 -2.27 0.90 -22.30
CA LYS A 99 -1.91 0.07 -23.46
C LYS A 99 -3.07 -0.75 -24.00
N SER A 100 -4.08 -0.94 -23.19
CA SER A 100 -5.24 -1.74 -23.60
C SER A 100 -6.36 -0.91 -24.18
N VAL A 101 -6.22 0.42 -24.16
CA VAL A 101 -7.25 1.33 -24.68
C VAL A 101 -7.00 1.65 -26.14
N VAL A 102 -6.71 0.68 -26.89
CA VAL A 102 -6.48 0.89 -28.33
C VAL A 102 -7.68 0.43 -29.15
#